data_f1f067cd725a7e6a3f645a631cc7b09b
#
_entry.id   f1f067cd725a7e6a3f645a631cc7b09b
#
_cell.length_a   1.000
_cell.length_b   1.000
_cell.length_c   1.000
_cell.angle_alpha   90.00
_cell.angle_beta   90.00
_cell.angle_gamma   90.00
#
_symmetry.space_group_name_H-M   'P 1'
#
loop_
_entity.id
_entity.type
_entity.pdbx_description
1 polymer ?
#
loop_
_entity_poly.entity_id
_entity_poly.type
_entity_poly.pdbx_seq_one_letter_code
_entity_poly.pdbx_strand_id
1 'polypeptide(L)'
;MNMGQLTQSMEREGSSRFVFLSRGLAFLARPSVAVWAAIPLRLIVGYGFMAHGFAKLSRGPEAFAAILHTIGVPAPHLMAWLTILTELTGGLAVLLGAFVPLVSLPMAAVLFVAMLTVHLPYGFSSIKLLSVTSGRAQFGPPGYELDLLYLACLAALVFGGSGPMAIDHYRRKK
;
A
#
# COMPACT_ATOMS: atom_id res chain seq x y z
N MET A 1 -1.96 -29.36 48.46
CA MET A 1 -2.14 -29.51 46.99
C MET A 1 -0.90 -30.22 46.47
N ASN A 2 -1.03 -31.41 45.86
CA ASN A 2 0.10 -32.25 45.48
C ASN A 2 0.70 -31.74 44.16
N MET A 3 2.05 -31.82 44.02
CA MET A 3 2.82 -31.35 42.88
C MET A 3 2.30 -31.90 41.54
N GLY A 4 1.75 -33.14 41.55
CA GLY A 4 1.09 -33.73 40.37
C GLY A 4 -0.22 -33.06 39.92
N GLN A 5 -0.95 -32.43 40.85
CA GLN A 5 -2.17 -31.69 40.51
C GLN A 5 -1.85 -30.33 39.91
N LEU A 6 -0.74 -29.71 40.31
CA LEU A 6 -0.25 -28.44 39.72
C LEU A 6 0.24 -28.64 38.30
N THR A 7 1.03 -29.69 38.02
CA THR A 7 1.48 -30.01 36.66
C THR A 7 0.31 -30.32 35.71
N GLN A 8 -0.66 -31.10 36.15
CA GLN A 8 -1.84 -31.39 35.31
C GLN A 8 -2.71 -30.15 35.05
N SER A 9 -2.83 -29.23 36.03
CA SER A 9 -3.57 -27.96 35.79
C SER A 9 -2.85 -27.05 34.79
N MET A 10 -1.53 -26.95 34.88
CA MET A 10 -0.73 -26.16 33.93
C MET A 10 -0.76 -26.74 32.52
N GLU A 11 -0.71 -28.06 32.35
CA GLU A 11 -0.83 -28.71 31.06
C GLU A 11 -2.22 -28.54 30.44
N ARG A 12 -3.28 -28.61 31.24
CA ARG A 12 -4.67 -28.37 30.78
C ARG A 12 -4.88 -26.90 30.36
N GLU A 13 -4.33 -25.94 31.10
CA GLU A 13 -4.39 -24.51 30.72
C GLU A 13 -3.60 -24.22 29.46
N GLY A 14 -2.38 -24.78 29.33
CA GLY A 14 -1.57 -24.65 28.11
C GLY A 14 -2.26 -25.24 26.87
N SER A 15 -2.83 -26.44 27.02
CA SER A 15 -3.59 -27.09 25.96
C SER A 15 -4.84 -26.30 25.56
N SER A 16 -5.59 -25.78 26.51
CA SER A 16 -6.79 -24.97 26.28
C SER A 16 -6.46 -23.66 25.51
N ARG A 17 -5.40 -22.96 25.91
CA ARG A 17 -4.94 -21.73 25.24
C ARG A 17 -4.46 -22.02 23.84
N PHE A 18 -3.73 -23.11 23.63
CA PHE A 18 -3.27 -23.52 22.30
C PHE A 18 -4.43 -23.86 21.36
N VAL A 19 -5.43 -24.58 21.83
CA VAL A 19 -6.66 -24.91 21.07
C VAL A 19 -7.47 -23.64 20.73
N PHE A 20 -7.57 -22.70 21.68
CA PHE A 20 -8.27 -21.44 21.42
C PHE A 20 -7.54 -20.59 20.37
N LEU A 21 -6.21 -20.45 20.46
CA LEU A 21 -5.38 -19.74 19.47
C LEU A 21 -5.44 -20.40 18.10
N SER A 22 -5.36 -21.73 18.02
CA SER A 22 -5.42 -22.45 16.75
C SER A 22 -6.79 -22.31 16.06
N ARG A 23 -7.88 -22.31 16.83
CA ARG A 23 -9.24 -22.03 16.30
C ARG A 23 -9.41 -20.61 15.82
N GLY A 24 -8.85 -19.63 16.53
CA GLY A 24 -8.84 -18.23 16.11
C GLY A 24 -8.07 -18.01 14.81
N LEU A 25 -6.88 -18.60 14.70
CA LEU A 25 -6.07 -18.57 13.48
C LEU A 25 -6.74 -19.27 12.30
N ALA A 26 -7.37 -20.43 12.53
CA ALA A 26 -8.14 -21.14 11.52
C ALA A 26 -9.35 -20.34 11.03
N PHE A 27 -9.98 -19.54 11.90
CA PHE A 27 -11.06 -18.64 11.50
C PHE A 27 -10.56 -17.54 10.57
N LEU A 28 -9.42 -16.90 10.88
CA LEU A 28 -8.82 -15.86 10.05
C LEU A 28 -8.35 -16.39 8.69
N ALA A 29 -7.93 -17.65 8.62
CA ALA A 29 -7.51 -18.31 7.38
C ALA A 29 -8.68 -18.76 6.48
N ARG A 30 -9.96 -18.58 6.91
CA ARG A 30 -11.10 -18.94 6.06
C ARG A 30 -11.14 -18.07 4.80
N PRO A 31 -11.37 -18.64 3.60
CA PRO A 31 -11.48 -17.89 2.36
C PRO A 31 -12.50 -16.75 2.42
N SER A 32 -13.59 -16.94 3.17
CA SER A 32 -14.63 -15.92 3.38
C SER A 32 -14.14 -14.71 4.19
N VAL A 33 -13.13 -14.86 5.03
CA VAL A 33 -12.51 -13.78 5.80
C VAL A 33 -11.35 -13.14 5.02
N ALA A 34 -10.57 -13.96 4.33
CA ALA A 34 -9.42 -13.51 3.57
C ALA A 34 -9.78 -12.46 2.50
N VAL A 35 -10.94 -12.55 1.87
CA VAL A 35 -11.41 -11.58 0.87
C VAL A 35 -11.56 -10.15 1.42
N TRP A 36 -11.72 -9.99 2.75
CA TRP A 36 -11.83 -8.68 3.38
C TRP A 36 -10.48 -7.96 3.47
N ALA A 37 -9.36 -8.67 3.32
CA ALA A 37 -8.02 -8.07 3.29
C ALA A 37 -7.85 -7.04 2.16
N ALA A 38 -8.63 -7.16 1.08
CA ALA A 38 -8.61 -6.20 -0.01
C ALA A 38 -9.09 -4.79 0.40
N ILE A 39 -9.94 -4.65 1.43
CA ILE A 39 -10.47 -3.35 1.85
C ILE A 39 -9.35 -2.43 2.39
N PRO A 40 -8.58 -2.80 3.41
CA PRO A 40 -7.49 -1.95 3.89
C PRO A 40 -6.44 -1.67 2.82
N LEU A 41 -6.14 -2.63 1.92
CA LEU A 41 -5.24 -2.40 0.80
C LEU A 41 -5.79 -1.34 -0.16
N ARG A 42 -7.07 -1.40 -0.52
CA ARG A 42 -7.72 -0.40 -1.37
C ARG A 42 -7.73 0.98 -0.72
N LEU A 43 -7.99 1.05 0.58
CA LEU A 43 -8.01 2.31 1.32
C LEU A 43 -6.63 2.97 1.31
N ILE A 44 -5.58 2.25 1.68
CA ILE A 44 -4.24 2.84 1.74
C ILE A 44 -3.68 3.19 0.36
N VAL A 45 -3.84 2.30 -0.62
CA VAL A 45 -3.34 2.54 -1.99
C VAL A 45 -4.14 3.65 -2.66
N GLY A 46 -5.47 3.55 -2.64
CA GLY A 46 -6.34 4.53 -3.30
C GLY A 46 -6.19 5.93 -2.71
N TYR A 47 -6.24 6.04 -1.38
CA TYR A 47 -6.04 7.31 -0.71
C TYR A 47 -4.63 7.88 -0.94
N GLY A 48 -3.59 7.06 -0.82
CA GLY A 48 -2.21 7.49 -1.02
C GLY A 48 -1.97 8.06 -2.41
N PHE A 49 -2.41 7.37 -3.46
CA PHE A 49 -2.32 7.88 -4.83
C PHE A 49 -3.10 9.19 -5.01
N MET A 50 -4.34 9.28 -4.52
CA MET A 50 -5.12 10.51 -4.60
C MET A 50 -4.43 11.67 -3.87
N ALA A 51 -3.85 11.43 -2.69
CA ALA A 51 -3.13 12.44 -1.93
C ALA A 51 -1.90 12.95 -2.69
N HIS A 52 -1.14 12.06 -3.33
CA HIS A 52 0.01 12.43 -4.17
C HIS A 52 -0.41 13.19 -5.43
N GLY A 53 -1.45 12.76 -6.12
CA GLY A 53 -2.01 13.46 -7.29
C GLY A 53 -2.53 14.84 -6.93
N PHE A 54 -3.27 14.95 -5.84
CA PHE A 54 -3.77 16.23 -5.34
C PHE A 54 -2.64 17.19 -4.93
N ALA A 55 -1.60 16.69 -4.27
CA ALA A 55 -0.43 17.50 -3.90
C ALA A 55 0.29 18.08 -5.13
N LYS A 56 0.40 17.30 -6.22
CA LYS A 56 0.99 17.78 -7.48
C LYS A 56 0.08 18.80 -8.16
N LEU A 57 -1.23 18.53 -8.19
CA LEU A 57 -2.21 19.43 -8.78
C LEU A 57 -2.25 20.78 -8.04
N SER A 58 -2.26 20.77 -6.71
CA SER A 58 -2.35 21.98 -5.88
C SER A 58 -1.07 22.83 -5.94
N ARG A 59 0.10 22.21 -6.12
CA ARG A 59 1.37 22.96 -6.34
C ARG A 59 1.50 23.52 -7.75
N GLY A 60 0.65 23.11 -8.66
CA GLY A 60 0.64 23.46 -10.07
C GLY A 60 1.32 22.42 -10.94
N PRO A 61 0.65 21.94 -12.02
CA PRO A 61 1.21 20.96 -12.95
C PRO A 61 2.52 21.44 -13.60
N GLU A 62 2.67 22.74 -13.84
CA GLU A 62 3.89 23.34 -14.39
C GLU A 62 5.09 23.21 -13.46
N ALA A 63 4.89 23.39 -12.15
CA ALA A 63 5.95 23.18 -11.17
C ALA A 63 6.41 21.70 -11.15
N PHE A 64 5.49 20.77 -11.30
CA PHE A 64 5.82 19.35 -11.39
C PHE A 64 6.49 19.01 -12.73
N ALA A 65 6.06 19.61 -13.86
CA ALA A 65 6.72 19.46 -15.14
C ALA A 65 8.16 19.95 -15.12
N ALA A 66 8.45 21.06 -14.43
CA ALA A 66 9.81 21.56 -14.26
C ALA A 66 10.71 20.55 -13.49
N ILE A 67 10.18 19.88 -12.48
CA ILE A 67 10.88 18.79 -11.76
C ILE A 67 11.20 17.64 -12.74
N LEU A 68 10.18 17.18 -13.50
CA LEU A 68 10.34 16.10 -14.47
C LEU A 68 11.39 16.43 -15.55
N HIS A 69 11.40 17.68 -16.00
CA HIS A 69 12.43 18.16 -16.94
C HIS A 69 13.84 18.07 -16.33
N THR A 70 14.01 18.50 -15.08
CA THR A 70 15.30 18.49 -14.37
C THR A 70 15.85 17.07 -14.20
N ILE A 71 15.00 16.07 -14.02
CA ILE A 71 15.41 14.66 -13.88
C ILE A 71 15.45 13.91 -15.23
N GLY A 72 15.29 14.62 -16.35
CA GLY A 72 15.48 14.09 -17.71
C GLY A 72 14.28 13.30 -18.26
N VAL A 73 13.07 13.45 -17.70
CA VAL A 73 11.87 12.79 -18.22
C VAL A 73 11.45 13.45 -19.54
N PRO A 74 11.25 12.67 -20.63
CA PRO A 74 10.83 13.22 -21.92
C PRO A 74 9.40 13.77 -21.85
N ALA A 75 9.10 14.81 -22.65
CA ALA A 75 7.80 15.45 -22.71
C ALA A 75 7.21 15.79 -21.31
N PRO A 76 7.93 16.59 -20.48
CA PRO A 76 7.66 16.74 -19.06
C PRO A 76 6.26 17.28 -18.76
N HIS A 77 5.71 18.20 -19.57
CA HIS A 77 4.35 18.71 -19.41
C HIS A 77 3.28 17.62 -19.62
N LEU A 78 3.45 16.79 -20.66
CA LEU A 78 2.54 15.67 -20.90
C LEU A 78 2.64 14.63 -19.77
N MET A 79 3.87 14.29 -19.37
CA MET A 79 4.09 13.32 -18.30
C MET A 79 3.58 13.82 -16.95
N ALA A 80 3.66 15.11 -16.67
CA ALA A 80 3.09 15.69 -15.46
C ALA A 80 1.58 15.50 -15.40
N TRP A 81 0.86 15.83 -16.46
CA TRP A 81 -0.59 15.64 -16.54
C TRP A 81 -0.99 14.16 -16.51
N LEU A 82 -0.30 13.30 -17.25
CA LEU A 82 -0.56 11.86 -17.23
C LEU A 82 -0.36 11.26 -15.84
N THR A 83 0.68 11.67 -15.12
CA THR A 83 0.93 11.24 -13.74
C THR A 83 -0.18 11.70 -12.81
N ILE A 84 -0.53 13.00 -12.82
CA ILE A 84 -1.58 13.57 -11.97
C ILE A 84 -2.92 12.87 -12.23
N LEU A 85 -3.30 12.70 -13.49
CA LEU A 85 -4.55 12.03 -13.86
C LEU A 85 -4.54 10.56 -13.43
N THR A 86 -3.44 9.84 -13.66
CA THR A 86 -3.30 8.45 -13.23
C THR A 86 -3.41 8.32 -11.71
N GLU A 87 -2.79 9.20 -10.96
CA GLU A 87 -2.83 9.18 -9.50
C GLU A 87 -4.23 9.49 -8.97
N LEU A 88 -4.91 10.48 -9.51
CA LEU A 88 -6.26 10.86 -9.07
C LEU A 88 -7.31 9.84 -9.49
N THR A 89 -7.37 9.52 -10.80
CA THR A 89 -8.41 8.62 -11.32
C THR A 89 -8.14 7.16 -10.95
N GLY A 90 -6.88 6.71 -11.02
CA GLY A 90 -6.46 5.37 -10.61
C GLY A 90 -6.65 5.16 -9.11
N GLY A 91 -6.24 6.14 -8.29
CA GLY A 91 -6.46 6.12 -6.85
C GLY A 91 -7.94 6.01 -6.48
N LEU A 92 -8.80 6.81 -7.12
CA LEU A 92 -10.26 6.75 -6.93
C LEU A 92 -10.82 5.39 -7.38
N ALA A 93 -10.39 4.89 -8.53
CA ALA A 93 -10.83 3.59 -9.06
C ALA A 93 -10.44 2.44 -8.12
N VAL A 94 -9.21 2.42 -7.60
CA VAL A 94 -8.78 1.44 -6.59
C VAL A 94 -9.59 1.57 -5.31
N LEU A 95 -9.84 2.79 -4.83
CA LEU A 95 -10.63 3.04 -3.63
C LEU A 95 -12.05 2.44 -3.76
N LEU A 96 -12.69 2.65 -4.90
CA LEU A 96 -14.02 2.11 -5.22
C LEU A 96 -14.00 0.63 -5.60
N GLY A 97 -12.82 0.06 -5.87
CA GLY A 97 -12.65 -1.30 -6.39
C GLY A 97 -13.20 -1.46 -7.81
N ALA A 98 -12.99 -0.46 -8.66
CA ALA A 98 -13.46 -0.42 -10.04
C ALA A 98 -12.28 -0.56 -11.01
N PHE A 99 -12.37 -1.50 -11.95
CA PHE A 99 -11.33 -1.73 -12.96
C PHE A 99 -9.92 -1.90 -12.39
N VAL A 100 -9.81 -2.48 -11.18
CA VAL A 100 -8.54 -2.54 -10.44
C VAL A 100 -7.39 -3.11 -11.26
N PRO A 101 -7.52 -4.24 -11.99
CA PRO A 101 -6.41 -4.75 -12.80
C PRO A 101 -5.96 -3.78 -13.90
N LEU A 102 -6.91 -3.05 -14.50
CA LEU A 102 -6.62 -2.12 -15.60
C LEU A 102 -5.88 -0.87 -15.11
N VAL A 103 -6.39 -0.23 -14.04
CA VAL A 103 -5.80 1.00 -13.50
C VAL A 103 -4.48 0.73 -12.77
N SER A 104 -4.26 -0.48 -12.28
CA SER A 104 -3.00 -0.86 -11.62
C SER A 104 -1.79 -0.82 -12.56
N LEU A 105 -1.98 -1.01 -13.87
CA LEU A 105 -0.88 -0.95 -14.84
C LEU A 105 -0.24 0.44 -14.94
N PRO A 106 -0.99 1.52 -15.25
CA PRO A 106 -0.41 2.86 -15.28
C PRO A 106 0.05 3.32 -13.88
N MET A 107 -0.63 2.93 -12.80
CA MET A 107 -0.20 3.23 -11.43
C MET A 107 1.16 2.58 -11.12
N ALA A 108 1.35 1.32 -11.49
CA ALA A 108 2.64 0.64 -11.35
C ALA A 108 3.74 1.32 -12.18
N ALA A 109 3.43 1.75 -13.40
CA ALA A 109 4.38 2.50 -14.23
C ALA A 109 4.83 3.80 -13.55
N VAL A 110 3.90 4.57 -12.95
CA VAL A 110 4.23 5.79 -12.19
C VAL A 110 5.15 5.45 -11.02
N LEU A 111 4.88 4.39 -10.26
CA LEU A 111 5.74 3.95 -9.14
C LEU A 111 7.13 3.53 -9.63
N PHE A 112 7.24 2.77 -10.72
CA PHE A 112 8.53 2.38 -11.28
C PHE A 112 9.35 3.59 -11.72
N VAL A 113 8.73 4.56 -12.41
CA VAL A 113 9.42 5.79 -12.81
C VAL A 113 9.87 6.56 -11.57
N ALA A 114 9.01 6.77 -10.58
CA ALA A 114 9.35 7.46 -9.33
C ALA A 114 10.48 6.74 -8.59
N MET A 115 10.40 5.41 -8.49
CA MET A 115 11.44 4.59 -7.86
C MET A 115 12.81 4.79 -8.52
N LEU A 116 12.87 4.72 -9.85
CA LEU A 116 14.14 4.78 -10.59
C LEU A 116 14.71 6.22 -10.67
N THR A 117 13.85 7.23 -10.79
CA THR A 117 14.30 8.61 -11.04
C THR A 117 14.42 9.44 -9.78
N VAL A 118 13.64 9.14 -8.74
CA VAL A 118 13.57 9.96 -7.51
C VAL A 118 14.12 9.23 -6.31
N HIS A 119 13.67 7.99 -6.03
CA HIS A 119 13.91 7.35 -4.74
C HIS A 119 15.16 6.45 -4.72
N LEU A 120 15.59 5.91 -5.88
CA LEU A 120 16.74 5.00 -5.98
C LEU A 120 18.04 5.59 -5.40
N PRO A 121 18.39 6.88 -5.64
CA PRO A 121 19.59 7.49 -5.07
C PRO A 121 19.59 7.53 -3.53
N TYR A 122 18.42 7.49 -2.92
CA TYR A 122 18.28 7.48 -1.46
C TYR A 122 18.33 6.08 -0.84
N GLY A 123 18.45 5.02 -1.65
CA GLY A 123 18.52 3.62 -1.20
C GLY A 123 17.17 3.08 -0.71
N PHE A 124 17.19 1.92 -0.05
CA PHE A 124 15.97 1.19 0.30
C PHE A 124 15.11 1.91 1.36
N SER A 125 15.69 2.24 2.51
CA SER A 125 14.93 2.67 3.69
C SER A 125 14.20 4.00 3.49
N SER A 126 12.91 4.02 3.82
CA SER A 126 12.07 5.23 3.80
C SER A 126 12.18 6.06 5.10
N ILE A 127 12.80 5.51 6.16
CA ILE A 127 13.03 6.21 7.43
C ILE A 127 14.53 6.30 7.66
N LYS A 128 15.09 7.51 7.49
CA LYS A 128 16.51 7.80 7.68
C LYS A 128 16.67 8.93 8.65
N LEU A 129 17.12 8.63 9.85
CA LEU A 129 17.49 9.66 10.82
C LEU A 129 18.81 10.33 10.39
N LEU A 130 18.77 11.61 10.08
CA LEU A 130 19.95 12.39 9.69
C LEU A 130 20.62 13.03 10.91
N SER A 131 19.84 13.65 11.79
CA SER A 131 20.37 14.30 12.99
C SER A 131 19.32 14.41 14.09
N VAL A 132 19.78 14.52 15.32
CA VAL A 132 18.95 14.85 16.47
C VAL A 132 19.55 16.09 17.13
N THR A 133 18.80 17.20 17.09
CA THR A 133 19.22 18.47 17.70
C THR A 133 18.11 18.98 18.62
N SER A 134 18.47 19.31 19.87
CA SER A 134 17.58 20.01 20.85
C SER A 134 16.14 19.46 20.89
N GLY A 135 15.98 18.12 20.91
CA GLY A 135 14.68 17.46 20.99
C GLY A 135 13.91 17.34 19.66
N ARG A 136 14.54 17.66 18.50
CA ARG A 136 13.96 17.44 17.19
C ARG A 136 14.80 16.44 16.39
N ALA A 137 14.12 15.39 15.86
CA ALA A 137 14.70 14.46 14.92
C ALA A 137 14.47 14.97 13.49
N GLN A 138 15.54 15.04 12.69
CA GLN A 138 15.47 15.35 11.27
C GLN A 138 15.61 14.06 10.47
N PHE A 139 14.66 13.82 9.56
CA PHE A 139 14.66 12.66 8.67
C PHE A 139 15.02 13.09 7.25
N GLY A 140 15.73 12.21 6.55
CA GLY A 140 16.09 12.38 5.16
C GLY A 140 14.94 12.07 4.19
N PRO A 141 15.17 12.29 2.89
CA PRO A 141 14.20 11.91 1.87
C PRO A 141 13.96 10.40 1.89
N PRO A 142 12.72 9.96 1.59
CA PRO A 142 12.35 8.55 1.59
C PRO A 142 13.08 7.78 0.49
N GLY A 143 13.46 6.54 0.79
CA GLY A 143 13.95 5.59 -0.18
C GLY A 143 12.82 4.85 -0.90
N TYR A 144 13.18 3.87 -1.75
CA TYR A 144 12.23 3.16 -2.62
C TYR A 144 11.41 2.05 -1.92
N GLU A 145 11.55 1.86 -0.62
CA GLU A 145 10.76 0.90 0.18
C GLU A 145 9.25 1.11 0.02
N LEU A 146 8.79 2.37 0.03
CA LEU A 146 7.37 2.69 -0.13
C LEU A 146 6.86 2.37 -1.54
N ASP A 147 7.67 2.60 -2.58
CA ASP A 147 7.28 2.24 -3.95
C ASP A 147 7.06 0.73 -4.08
N LEU A 148 7.99 -0.08 -3.52
CA LEU A 148 7.85 -1.54 -3.51
C LEU A 148 6.64 -2.00 -2.70
N LEU A 149 6.36 -1.35 -1.57
CA LEU A 149 5.19 -1.67 -0.75
C LEU A 149 3.88 -1.39 -1.51
N TYR A 150 3.79 -0.23 -2.18
CA TYR A 150 2.63 0.08 -3.02
C TYR A 150 2.49 -0.89 -4.19
N LEU A 151 3.58 -1.26 -4.87
CA LEU A 151 3.58 -2.26 -5.94
C LEU A 151 3.10 -3.63 -5.44
N ALA A 152 3.57 -4.07 -4.26
CA ALA A 152 3.11 -5.31 -3.64
C ALA A 152 1.61 -5.27 -3.30
N CYS A 153 1.11 -4.13 -2.78
CA CYS A 153 -0.31 -3.94 -2.50
C CYS A 153 -1.16 -3.97 -3.79
N LEU A 154 -0.70 -3.31 -4.87
CA LEU A 154 -1.37 -3.37 -6.17
C LEU A 154 -1.40 -4.80 -6.73
N ALA A 155 -0.28 -5.53 -6.65
CA ALA A 155 -0.20 -6.93 -7.06
C ALA A 155 -1.16 -7.80 -6.25
N ALA A 156 -1.22 -7.62 -4.93
CA ALA A 156 -2.17 -8.33 -4.07
C ALA A 156 -3.63 -8.06 -4.45
N LEU A 157 -3.97 -6.81 -4.80
CA LEU A 157 -5.33 -6.45 -5.27
C LEU A 157 -5.65 -7.02 -6.64
N VAL A 158 -4.67 -7.11 -7.55
CA VAL A 158 -4.85 -7.68 -8.89
C VAL A 158 -5.04 -9.19 -8.83
N PHE A 159 -4.17 -9.89 -8.10
CA PHE A 159 -4.19 -11.36 -8.03
C PHE A 159 -5.21 -11.90 -7.01
N GLY A 160 -5.35 -11.23 -5.87
CA GLY A 160 -6.29 -11.60 -4.81
C GLY A 160 -7.72 -11.10 -5.05
N GLY A 161 -7.88 -10.18 -5.99
CA GLY A 161 -9.17 -9.54 -6.31
C GLY A 161 -9.47 -8.33 -5.43
N SER A 162 -10.43 -7.53 -5.88
CA SER A 162 -10.81 -6.26 -5.26
C SER A 162 -11.62 -6.41 -3.97
N GLY A 163 -11.99 -7.65 -3.58
CA GLY A 163 -12.71 -7.95 -2.35
C GLY A 163 -14.20 -7.57 -2.35
N PRO A 164 -14.87 -7.73 -1.19
CA PRO A 164 -16.27 -7.35 -1.03
C PRO A 164 -16.42 -5.82 -1.14
N MET A 165 -17.64 -5.37 -1.43
CA MET A 165 -17.96 -3.94 -1.62
C MET A 165 -17.18 -3.27 -2.77
N ALA A 166 -16.57 -4.03 -3.67
CA ALA A 166 -15.92 -3.52 -4.87
C ALA A 166 -16.91 -3.49 -6.03
N ILE A 167 -16.83 -2.47 -6.88
CA ILE A 167 -17.63 -2.38 -8.11
C ILE A 167 -17.36 -3.59 -9.00
N ASP A 168 -16.10 -4.02 -9.14
CA ASP A 168 -15.71 -5.20 -9.92
C ASP A 168 -16.36 -6.50 -9.40
N HIS A 169 -16.62 -6.58 -8.09
CA HIS A 169 -17.29 -7.74 -7.50
C HIS A 169 -18.74 -7.87 -7.98
N TYR A 170 -19.46 -6.75 -8.08
CA TYR A 170 -20.83 -6.74 -8.58
C TYR A 170 -20.92 -6.98 -10.09
N ARG A 171 -19.92 -6.52 -10.86
CA ARG A 171 -19.87 -6.73 -12.32
C ARG A 171 -19.61 -8.18 -12.71
N ARG A 172 -18.87 -8.95 -11.91
CA ARG A 172 -18.59 -10.38 -12.16
C ARG A 172 -19.78 -11.30 -11.86
N LYS A 173 -20.79 -10.81 -11.16
CA LYS A 173 -22.00 -11.58 -10.80
C LYS A 173 -23.13 -11.45 -11.83
N LYS A 174 -22.98 -10.58 -12.81
CA LYS A 174 -23.87 -10.43 -13.97
C LYS A 174 -23.30 -11.15 -15.18
#